data_f5b703867c1663244d77b5ac77b5d0ce
#
_entry.id   f5b703867c1663244d77b5ac77b5d0ce
#
_cell.length_a   1.000
_cell.length_b   1.000
_cell.length_c   1.000
_cell.angle_alpha   90.00
_cell.angle_beta   90.00
_cell.angle_gamma   90.00
#
_symmetry.space_group_name_H-M   'P 1'
#
loop_
_entity.id
_entity.type
_entity.pdbx_description
1 polymer ?
#
loop_
_entity_poly.entity_id
_entity_poly.type
_entity_poly.pdbx_seq_one_letter_code
_entity_poly.pdbx_strand_id
1 'polypeptide(L)'
;MKKTILKFSAILTATVIAASCIQESIPVGGSATQDQVSASDFALMSMINSMTASMTTSGTGGYAGSYGDHTDFGVPGIHLRFEHMLEDLATMADNPYYNRFYAYDLNQAQGPQYTYCAYFWKMYYTWIRLANDVIASMLPAIEDGADEETMIQLKHNLGQAYAYRAWCYLDLARLYEPKENAEVPIPADIYELTVPIIDENTTIDDCKNNPRVKRDVIYQFILDDLKRAEEYLDGASSSWSTPNHMMVYGLYARTYIELGYERKGYNMEMFEKAAEYAGKVIKESGKTPLTQAQWTDPSNGFNNATSNNAWIWGIGLSAENLNNLLSHTSHISNEAAWGYACYAQVGASQLLYDAIPETDFRKLSWLGPNKEEWSSGKYRFAGTEADKAAFLNGSGRPGAKPYSALKFRPAQGECSDFNVGNAIDYCMMRIEEMYFIEIEAKYHLNPTEGVQLLKDFMTKYRDNSYNRIQSGADFATFKKELLLQKRIEFWGEGILLFDYKRLDEPIDRSASNHAGVFKLRTQRRSPQWNIVITRAEFQSNTAINDSNNNPDPSEKIEIL
;
A
#
# COMPACT_ATOMS: atom_id res chain seq x y z
N MET A 1 -44.97 -29.39 -59.95
CA MET A 1 -44.43 -30.09 -58.77
C MET A 1 -42.91 -29.92 -58.58
N LYS A 2 -42.05 -30.00 -59.61
CA LYS A 2 -40.56 -29.89 -59.46
C LYS A 2 -40.05 -28.50 -58.97
N LYS A 3 -40.71 -27.38 -59.28
CA LYS A 3 -40.31 -26.04 -58.88
C LYS A 3 -40.66 -25.70 -57.44
N THR A 4 -41.64 -26.34 -56.81
CA THR A 4 -42.06 -26.10 -55.43
C THR A 4 -41.17 -26.89 -54.47
N ILE A 5 -40.69 -28.07 -54.86
CA ILE A 5 -39.78 -28.88 -54.04
C ILE A 5 -38.40 -28.22 -53.94
N LEU A 6 -37.94 -27.54 -55.01
CA LEU A 6 -36.63 -26.84 -54.99
C LEU A 6 -36.65 -25.60 -54.05
N LYS A 7 -37.80 -24.90 -53.91
CA LYS A 7 -37.93 -23.77 -52.99
C LYS A 7 -37.99 -24.18 -51.52
N PHE A 8 -38.58 -25.33 -51.21
CA PHE A 8 -38.60 -25.83 -49.84
C PHE A 8 -37.23 -26.39 -49.41
N SER A 9 -36.48 -27.03 -50.28
CA SER A 9 -35.12 -27.47 -49.99
C SER A 9 -34.15 -26.30 -49.79
N ALA A 10 -34.29 -25.20 -50.53
CA ALA A 10 -33.45 -24.01 -50.36
C ALA A 10 -33.72 -23.27 -49.05
N ILE A 11 -34.98 -23.24 -48.58
CA ILE A 11 -35.36 -22.63 -47.31
C ILE A 11 -34.88 -23.48 -46.11
N LEU A 12 -34.95 -24.82 -46.23
CA LEU A 12 -34.48 -25.71 -45.16
C LEU A 12 -32.95 -25.70 -45.06
N THR A 13 -32.23 -25.57 -46.17
CA THR A 13 -30.76 -25.46 -46.17
C THR A 13 -30.30 -24.09 -45.65
N ALA A 14 -31.04 -23.02 -45.91
CA ALA A 14 -30.73 -21.69 -45.38
C ALA A 14 -30.96 -21.60 -43.86
N THR A 15 -31.97 -22.29 -43.31
CA THR A 15 -32.23 -22.33 -41.86
C THR A 15 -31.21 -23.21 -41.10
N VAL A 16 -30.67 -24.25 -41.70
CA VAL A 16 -29.62 -25.08 -41.09
C VAL A 16 -28.26 -24.36 -41.12
N ILE A 17 -27.98 -23.53 -42.12
CA ILE A 17 -26.73 -22.72 -42.18
C ILE A 17 -26.79 -21.53 -41.21
N ALA A 18 -27.98 -20.99 -40.91
CA ALA A 18 -28.12 -19.91 -39.92
C ALA A 18 -28.07 -20.40 -38.47
N ALA A 19 -28.25 -21.70 -38.21
CA ALA A 19 -28.13 -22.30 -36.88
C ALA A 19 -26.74 -22.83 -36.55
N SER A 20 -25.77 -22.79 -37.49
CA SER A 20 -24.43 -23.34 -37.29
C SER A 20 -23.32 -22.30 -37.06
N CYS A 21 -23.65 -21.05 -36.85
CA CYS A 21 -22.66 -19.96 -36.70
C CYS A 21 -22.72 -19.20 -35.37
N ILE A 22 -22.96 -19.91 -34.27
CA ILE A 22 -22.54 -19.45 -32.95
C ILE A 22 -21.78 -20.61 -32.33
N GLN A 23 -20.64 -20.96 -32.91
CA GLN A 23 -19.59 -21.59 -32.13
C GLN A 23 -18.81 -20.43 -31.50
N GLU A 24 -18.84 -20.40 -30.18
CA GLU A 24 -17.92 -19.61 -29.40
C GLU A 24 -16.51 -19.84 -29.96
N SER A 25 -15.89 -18.80 -30.48
CA SER A 25 -14.55 -18.92 -31.05
C SER A 25 -13.58 -19.10 -29.87
N ILE A 26 -13.13 -20.32 -29.68
CA ILE A 26 -12.04 -20.60 -28.72
C ILE A 26 -10.84 -19.75 -29.16
N PRO A 27 -10.30 -18.90 -28.27
CA PRO A 27 -9.14 -18.08 -28.61
C PRO A 27 -7.98 -18.96 -29.05
N VAL A 28 -7.47 -18.74 -30.26
CA VAL A 28 -6.30 -19.45 -30.79
C VAL A 28 -5.09 -18.56 -30.48
N GLY A 29 -4.31 -18.95 -29.47
CA GLY A 29 -3.03 -18.35 -29.14
C GLY A 29 -3.01 -17.58 -27.83
N GLY A 30 -2.49 -18.17 -26.78
CA GLY A 30 -2.07 -17.49 -25.52
C GLY A 30 -3.18 -17.05 -24.57
N SER A 31 -4.44 -17.17 -24.93
CA SER A 31 -5.59 -16.86 -24.06
C SER A 31 -6.41 -18.14 -23.82
N ALA A 32 -6.86 -18.36 -22.59
CA ALA A 32 -7.76 -19.45 -22.22
C ALA A 32 -9.16 -18.88 -21.91
N THR A 33 -10.21 -19.66 -22.19
CA THR A 33 -11.56 -19.31 -21.72
C THR A 33 -11.68 -19.58 -20.22
N GLN A 34 -12.65 -18.96 -19.56
CA GLN A 34 -12.92 -19.19 -18.13
C GLN A 34 -13.16 -20.67 -17.83
N ASP A 35 -13.91 -21.39 -18.68
CA ASP A 35 -14.13 -22.82 -18.54
C ASP A 35 -12.83 -23.64 -18.65
N GLN A 36 -11.93 -23.25 -19.54
CA GLN A 36 -10.61 -23.90 -19.67
C GLN A 36 -9.73 -23.65 -18.44
N VAL A 37 -9.78 -22.46 -17.86
CA VAL A 37 -9.06 -22.13 -16.64
C VAL A 37 -9.64 -22.90 -15.46
N SER A 38 -10.95 -22.91 -15.29
CA SER A 38 -11.64 -23.60 -14.18
C SER A 38 -11.44 -25.13 -14.23
N ALA A 39 -11.19 -25.69 -15.41
CA ALA A 39 -10.92 -27.12 -15.60
C ALA A 39 -9.45 -27.53 -15.36
N SER A 40 -8.57 -26.59 -14.97
CA SER A 40 -7.14 -26.83 -14.81
C SER A 40 -6.61 -26.30 -13.48
N ASP A 41 -6.24 -27.19 -12.57
CA ASP A 41 -5.63 -26.85 -11.27
C ASP A 41 -4.40 -25.97 -11.43
N PHE A 42 -3.58 -26.24 -12.44
CA PHE A 42 -2.40 -25.43 -12.75
C PHE A 42 -2.77 -24.01 -13.15
N ALA A 43 -3.83 -23.82 -13.94
CA ALA A 43 -4.29 -22.51 -14.34
C ALA A 43 -4.85 -21.72 -13.15
N LEU A 44 -5.64 -22.37 -12.29
CA LEU A 44 -6.18 -21.77 -11.06
C LEU A 44 -5.06 -21.33 -10.09
N MET A 45 -4.06 -22.18 -9.88
CA MET A 45 -2.88 -21.82 -9.09
C MET A 45 -2.10 -20.66 -9.70
N SER A 46 -2.00 -20.60 -11.01
CA SER A 46 -1.33 -19.52 -11.73
C SER A 46 -2.05 -18.18 -11.56
N MET A 47 -3.38 -18.17 -11.44
CA MET A 47 -4.16 -16.95 -11.21
C MET A 47 -3.82 -16.32 -9.86
N ILE A 48 -3.80 -17.11 -8.78
CA ILE A 48 -3.42 -16.62 -7.44
C ILE A 48 -1.98 -16.09 -7.42
N ASN A 49 -1.04 -16.82 -8.01
CA ASN A 49 0.34 -16.37 -8.11
C ASN A 49 0.48 -15.08 -8.92
N SER A 50 -0.35 -14.89 -9.94
CA SER A 50 -0.35 -13.67 -10.76
C SER A 50 -0.79 -12.45 -9.97
N MET A 51 -1.68 -12.58 -8.99
CA MET A 51 -2.09 -11.48 -8.11
C MET A 51 -0.89 -10.95 -7.33
N THR A 52 -0.16 -11.81 -6.62
CA THR A 52 1.04 -11.41 -5.87
C THR A 52 2.12 -10.84 -6.80
N ALA A 53 2.39 -11.48 -7.94
CA ALA A 53 3.37 -11.02 -8.91
C ALA A 53 3.01 -9.64 -9.49
N SER A 54 1.73 -9.36 -9.73
CA SER A 54 1.26 -8.08 -10.27
C SER A 54 1.47 -6.91 -9.31
N MET A 55 1.61 -7.18 -8.01
CA MET A 55 1.81 -6.15 -6.98
C MET A 55 3.18 -5.45 -7.07
N THR A 56 4.15 -6.03 -7.77
CA THR A 56 5.48 -5.44 -7.97
C THR A 56 5.84 -5.24 -9.44
N THR A 57 4.93 -5.59 -10.36
CA THR A 57 5.18 -5.49 -11.80
C THR A 57 4.99 -4.04 -12.27
N SER A 58 5.94 -3.54 -13.08
CA SER A 58 5.77 -2.26 -13.76
C SER A 58 4.81 -2.34 -14.94
N GLY A 59 4.27 -1.17 -15.34
CA GLY A 59 3.37 -1.07 -16.48
C GLY A 59 1.94 -1.52 -16.19
N THR A 60 1.63 -2.06 -15.02
CA THR A 60 0.29 -2.49 -14.62
C THR A 60 -0.67 -1.30 -14.55
N GLY A 61 -0.18 -0.11 -14.19
CA GLY A 61 -0.94 1.14 -14.19
C GLY A 61 -1.29 1.69 -15.57
N GLY A 62 -0.90 0.99 -16.64
CA GLY A 62 -1.20 1.39 -18.02
C GLY A 62 -0.32 2.52 -18.55
N TYR A 63 0.82 2.77 -17.90
CA TYR A 63 1.89 3.63 -18.43
C TYR A 63 2.84 2.89 -19.36
N ALA A 64 2.54 1.66 -19.72
CA ALA A 64 3.27 0.84 -20.69
C ALA A 64 3.17 1.39 -22.12
N GLY A 65 3.25 2.70 -22.29
CA GLY A 65 3.57 3.35 -23.55
C GLY A 65 5.03 3.75 -23.53
N SER A 66 5.91 2.98 -24.13
CA SER A 66 7.26 3.31 -24.59
C SER A 66 8.34 3.65 -23.53
N TYR A 67 8.01 4.13 -22.35
CA TYR A 67 8.93 4.40 -21.24
C TYR A 67 8.16 4.14 -19.95
N GLY A 68 8.34 2.95 -19.35
CA GLY A 68 7.84 2.69 -18.00
C GLY A 68 8.22 3.89 -17.14
N ASP A 69 7.23 4.58 -16.57
CA ASP A 69 7.52 5.68 -15.66
C ASP A 69 8.42 5.10 -14.56
N HIS A 70 9.52 5.77 -14.26
CA HIS A 70 10.49 5.36 -13.22
C HIS A 70 9.85 5.10 -11.85
N THR A 71 8.59 5.41 -11.69
CA THR A 71 7.79 5.32 -10.47
C THR A 71 6.70 4.26 -10.52
N ASP A 72 6.53 3.55 -11.65
CA ASP A 72 5.54 2.49 -11.82
C ASP A 72 6.18 1.12 -11.54
N PHE A 73 6.25 0.76 -10.27
CA PHE A 73 6.71 -0.55 -9.79
C PHE A 73 5.74 -1.17 -8.77
N GLY A 74 4.44 -0.97 -9.02
CA GLY A 74 3.37 -1.58 -8.24
C GLY A 74 3.13 -0.94 -6.88
N VAL A 75 2.73 -1.76 -5.89
CA VAL A 75 2.41 -1.32 -4.53
C VAL A 75 3.55 -0.54 -3.87
N PRO A 76 4.81 -1.01 -3.92
CA PRO A 76 5.90 -0.24 -3.32
C PRO A 76 6.06 1.16 -3.93
N GLY A 77 5.74 1.33 -5.22
CA GLY A 77 5.73 2.63 -5.89
C GLY A 77 4.60 3.54 -5.38
N ILE A 78 3.42 2.98 -5.13
CA ILE A 78 2.29 3.70 -4.52
C ILE A 78 2.64 4.14 -3.10
N HIS A 79 3.14 3.23 -2.28
CA HIS A 79 3.51 3.50 -0.90
C HIS A 79 4.60 4.56 -0.78
N LEU A 80 5.60 4.54 -1.67
CA LEU A 80 6.62 5.57 -1.69
C LEU A 80 6.06 6.95 -2.05
N ARG A 81 5.04 7.02 -2.91
CA ARG A 81 4.31 8.28 -3.17
C ARG A 81 3.57 8.77 -1.94
N PHE A 82 2.95 7.87 -1.16
CA PHE A 82 2.30 8.26 0.09
C PHE A 82 3.30 8.88 1.06
N GLU A 83 4.52 8.35 1.16
CA GLU A 83 5.59 8.96 1.96
C GLU A 83 5.96 10.37 1.45
N HIS A 84 6.08 10.55 0.14
CA HIS A 84 6.35 11.86 -0.46
C HIS A 84 5.20 12.86 -0.31
N MET A 85 3.99 12.41 0.01
CA MET A 85 2.85 13.27 0.31
C MET A 85 2.79 13.70 1.78
N LEU A 86 3.77 13.28 2.61
CA LEU A 86 3.91 13.62 4.02
C LEU A 86 5.13 14.53 4.25
N GLU A 87 5.54 14.72 5.50
CA GLU A 87 6.61 15.67 5.86
C GLU A 87 7.95 15.01 6.22
N ASP A 88 7.99 13.69 6.41
CA ASP A 88 9.14 13.04 7.02
C ASP A 88 10.14 12.42 6.07
N LEU A 89 9.74 12.12 4.84
CA LEU A 89 10.67 11.68 3.81
C LEU A 89 11.21 12.90 3.07
N ALA A 90 12.36 13.38 3.52
CA ALA A 90 12.98 14.58 2.95
C ALA A 90 13.74 14.26 1.68
N THR A 91 13.35 14.91 0.58
CA THR A 91 14.11 14.92 -0.67
C THR A 91 15.22 15.96 -0.57
N MET A 92 16.47 15.50 -0.56
CA MET A 92 17.66 16.34 -0.30
C MET A 92 18.44 16.71 -1.57
N ALA A 93 17.93 16.35 -2.75
CA ALA A 93 18.57 16.62 -4.03
C ALA A 93 17.73 17.55 -4.89
N ASP A 94 18.37 18.56 -5.49
CA ASP A 94 17.76 19.48 -6.47
C ASP A 94 17.81 18.92 -7.89
N ASN A 95 17.88 17.60 -8.07
CA ASN A 95 18.09 17.00 -9.38
C ASN A 95 16.79 17.03 -10.21
N PRO A 96 16.73 17.80 -11.32
CA PRO A 96 15.54 17.91 -12.15
C PRO A 96 15.08 16.58 -12.77
N TYR A 97 15.95 15.60 -12.92
CA TYR A 97 15.59 14.31 -13.53
C TYR A 97 14.52 13.55 -12.74
N TYR A 98 14.55 13.66 -11.39
CA TYR A 98 13.58 13.02 -10.49
C TYR A 98 12.46 13.95 -10.00
N ASN A 99 12.46 15.21 -10.42
CA ASN A 99 11.50 16.21 -9.95
C ASN A 99 10.04 15.84 -10.20
N ARG A 100 9.72 15.13 -11.28
CA ARG A 100 8.34 14.71 -11.57
C ARG A 100 7.78 13.79 -10.51
N PHE A 101 8.60 12.88 -10.00
CA PHE A 101 8.20 11.98 -8.95
C PHE A 101 7.97 12.71 -7.64
N TYR A 102 8.90 13.55 -7.27
CA TYR A 102 8.83 14.34 -6.04
C TYR A 102 7.87 15.53 -6.16
N ALA A 103 7.62 16.05 -7.34
CA ALA A 103 6.68 17.14 -7.60
C ALA A 103 5.21 16.73 -7.39
N TYR A 104 4.89 15.46 -7.35
CA TYR A 104 3.54 15.00 -7.00
C TYR A 104 3.12 15.47 -5.62
N ASP A 105 4.02 15.45 -4.66
CA ASP A 105 3.80 15.90 -3.29
C ASP A 105 3.83 17.44 -3.13
N LEU A 106 4.10 18.17 -4.21
CA LEU A 106 4.26 19.62 -4.25
C LEU A 106 3.06 20.38 -4.81
N ASN A 107 1.86 19.87 -4.69
CA ASN A 107 0.71 20.62 -5.14
C ASN A 107 0.58 20.78 -6.66
N GLN A 108 1.20 19.92 -7.44
CA GLN A 108 1.13 19.98 -8.90
C GLN A 108 0.39 18.77 -9.48
N ALA A 109 -0.35 19.00 -10.57
CA ALA A 109 -0.84 17.93 -11.44
C ALA A 109 -1.68 16.84 -10.73
N GLN A 110 -2.61 17.23 -9.87
CA GLN A 110 -3.48 16.31 -9.12
C GLN A 110 -4.94 16.27 -9.59
N GLY A 111 -5.25 16.98 -10.66
CA GLY A 111 -6.59 16.96 -11.27
C GLY A 111 -6.88 15.70 -12.07
N PRO A 112 -8.13 15.50 -12.51
CA PRO A 112 -8.60 14.26 -13.15
C PRO A 112 -7.91 13.94 -14.48
N GLN A 113 -7.29 14.92 -15.13
CA GLN A 113 -6.55 14.76 -16.38
C GLN A 113 -5.11 14.25 -16.19
N TYR A 114 -4.61 14.24 -14.96
CA TYR A 114 -3.22 13.95 -14.70
C TYR A 114 -2.97 12.46 -14.46
N THR A 115 -1.78 12.06 -14.82
CA THR A 115 -1.27 10.70 -14.82
C THR A 115 -1.36 10.03 -13.45
N TYR A 116 -1.08 10.77 -12.38
CA TYR A 116 -1.04 10.21 -11.03
C TYR A 116 -2.41 9.78 -10.50
N CYS A 117 -3.46 10.53 -10.81
CA CYS A 117 -4.83 10.13 -10.47
C CYS A 117 -5.24 8.86 -11.21
N ALA A 118 -4.85 8.75 -12.49
CA ALA A 118 -5.10 7.55 -13.28
C ALA A 118 -4.30 6.33 -12.75
N TYR A 119 -3.10 6.55 -12.22
CA TYR A 119 -2.24 5.49 -11.72
C TYR A 119 -2.88 4.73 -10.56
N PHE A 120 -3.27 5.41 -9.48
CA PHE A 120 -3.92 4.78 -8.34
C PHE A 120 -5.20 4.04 -8.76
N TRP A 121 -6.06 4.69 -9.54
CA TRP A 121 -7.30 4.10 -10.03
C TRP A 121 -7.06 2.80 -10.78
N LYS A 122 -6.20 2.83 -11.80
CA LYS A 122 -5.91 1.67 -12.63
C LYS A 122 -5.27 0.53 -11.86
N MET A 123 -4.30 0.81 -10.98
CA MET A 123 -3.61 -0.22 -10.22
C MET A 123 -4.58 -0.99 -9.33
N TYR A 124 -5.32 -0.31 -8.46
CA TYR A 124 -6.25 -0.97 -7.56
C TYR A 124 -7.36 -1.72 -8.28
N TYR A 125 -7.96 -1.15 -9.32
CA TYR A 125 -8.98 -1.85 -10.10
C TYR A 125 -8.43 -3.01 -10.94
N THR A 126 -7.16 -2.99 -11.32
CA THR A 126 -6.49 -4.15 -11.92
C THR A 126 -6.38 -5.30 -10.92
N TRP A 127 -5.98 -5.02 -9.70
CA TRP A 127 -5.90 -6.06 -8.66
C TRP A 127 -7.28 -6.57 -8.23
N ILE A 128 -8.27 -5.69 -8.14
CA ILE A 128 -9.66 -6.09 -7.89
C ILE A 128 -10.17 -7.01 -9.00
N ARG A 129 -9.89 -6.70 -10.27
CA ARG A 129 -10.28 -7.56 -11.38
C ARG A 129 -9.63 -8.94 -11.28
N LEU A 130 -8.34 -9.01 -10.97
CA LEU A 130 -7.66 -10.30 -10.77
C LEU A 130 -8.29 -11.11 -9.63
N ALA A 131 -8.65 -10.45 -8.52
CA ALA A 131 -9.37 -11.11 -7.43
C ALA A 131 -10.76 -11.62 -7.85
N ASN A 132 -11.51 -10.80 -8.60
CA ASN A 132 -12.82 -11.18 -9.13
C ASN A 132 -12.73 -12.36 -10.11
N ASP A 133 -11.70 -12.38 -10.98
CA ASP A 133 -11.46 -13.47 -11.91
C ASP A 133 -11.20 -14.80 -11.17
N VAL A 134 -10.43 -14.77 -10.08
CA VAL A 134 -10.23 -15.94 -9.21
C VAL A 134 -11.52 -16.39 -8.54
N ILE A 135 -12.28 -15.45 -7.94
CA ILE A 135 -13.54 -15.76 -7.25
C ILE A 135 -14.54 -16.36 -8.23
N ALA A 136 -14.76 -15.73 -9.39
CA ALA A 136 -15.67 -16.21 -10.43
C ALA A 136 -15.30 -17.60 -10.94
N SER A 137 -14.01 -17.93 -11.02
CA SER A 137 -13.53 -19.22 -11.54
C SER A 137 -13.63 -20.35 -10.52
N MET A 138 -13.50 -20.05 -9.22
CA MET A 138 -13.38 -21.09 -8.17
C MET A 138 -14.65 -21.28 -7.35
N LEU A 139 -15.45 -20.22 -7.16
CA LEU A 139 -16.64 -20.28 -6.30
C LEU A 139 -17.66 -21.34 -6.76
N PRO A 140 -17.98 -21.50 -8.08
CA PRO A 140 -18.89 -22.53 -8.53
C PRO A 140 -18.46 -23.95 -8.18
N ALA A 141 -17.16 -24.25 -8.20
CA ALA A 141 -16.65 -25.58 -7.87
C ALA A 141 -16.84 -25.95 -6.38
N ILE A 142 -16.87 -24.97 -5.49
CA ILE A 142 -17.24 -25.18 -4.07
C ILE A 142 -18.74 -25.48 -3.95
N GLU A 143 -19.58 -24.74 -4.67
CA GLU A 143 -21.04 -24.90 -4.66
C GLU A 143 -21.47 -26.24 -5.25
N ASP A 144 -20.78 -26.73 -6.28
CA ASP A 144 -21.00 -28.02 -6.93
C ASP A 144 -20.50 -29.22 -6.11
N GLY A 145 -19.75 -29.00 -5.02
CA GLY A 145 -19.30 -30.02 -4.09
C GLY A 145 -18.07 -30.81 -4.58
N ALA A 146 -16.95 -30.14 -4.79
CA ALA A 146 -15.66 -30.75 -5.09
C ALA A 146 -15.24 -31.79 -4.03
N ASP A 147 -14.33 -32.70 -4.39
CA ASP A 147 -13.75 -33.64 -3.42
C ASP A 147 -12.97 -32.91 -2.32
N GLU A 148 -12.69 -33.60 -1.21
CA GLU A 148 -12.14 -32.98 0.00
C GLU A 148 -10.77 -32.29 -0.22
N GLU A 149 -9.86 -32.89 -1.00
CA GLU A 149 -8.53 -32.32 -1.27
C GLU A 149 -8.64 -31.06 -2.14
N THR A 150 -9.41 -31.14 -3.21
CA THR A 150 -9.73 -30.03 -4.10
C THR A 150 -10.43 -28.91 -3.32
N MET A 151 -11.37 -29.24 -2.43
CA MET A 151 -12.11 -28.27 -1.62
C MET A 151 -11.18 -27.45 -0.71
N ILE A 152 -10.19 -28.07 -0.07
CA ILE A 152 -9.20 -27.40 0.78
C ILE A 152 -8.42 -26.37 -0.04
N GLN A 153 -7.96 -26.76 -1.23
CA GLN A 153 -7.19 -25.87 -2.10
C GLN A 153 -8.02 -24.71 -2.66
N LEU A 154 -9.25 -24.99 -3.10
CA LEU A 154 -10.19 -23.96 -3.59
C LEU A 154 -10.49 -22.93 -2.49
N LYS A 155 -10.81 -23.37 -1.29
CA LYS A 155 -11.05 -22.47 -0.14
C LYS A 155 -9.83 -21.62 0.17
N HIS A 156 -8.63 -22.21 0.20
CA HIS A 156 -7.40 -21.47 0.43
C HIS A 156 -7.19 -20.35 -0.62
N ASN A 157 -7.36 -20.67 -1.89
CA ASN A 157 -7.19 -19.70 -2.98
C ASN A 157 -8.27 -18.61 -2.95
N LEU A 158 -9.53 -18.97 -2.70
CA LEU A 158 -10.64 -18.03 -2.53
C LEU A 158 -10.42 -17.10 -1.33
N GLY A 159 -9.98 -17.65 -0.20
CA GLY A 159 -9.67 -16.85 0.99
C GLY A 159 -8.59 -15.80 0.70
N GLN A 160 -7.57 -16.15 -0.07
CA GLN A 160 -6.56 -15.18 -0.52
C GLN A 160 -7.17 -14.11 -1.45
N ALA A 161 -8.01 -14.49 -2.41
CA ALA A 161 -8.63 -13.55 -3.34
C ALA A 161 -9.55 -12.55 -2.61
N TYR A 162 -10.39 -13.01 -1.68
CA TYR A 162 -11.22 -12.14 -0.84
C TYR A 162 -10.38 -11.21 0.03
N ALA A 163 -9.28 -11.68 0.64
CA ALA A 163 -8.38 -10.85 1.44
C ALA A 163 -7.70 -9.76 0.59
N TYR A 164 -7.26 -10.08 -0.63
CA TYR A 164 -6.70 -9.09 -1.56
C TYR A 164 -7.74 -8.05 -1.97
N ARG A 165 -8.98 -8.46 -2.30
CA ARG A 165 -10.04 -7.56 -2.70
C ARG A 165 -10.45 -6.63 -1.56
N ALA A 166 -10.57 -7.16 -0.36
CA ALA A 166 -10.82 -6.38 0.85
C ALA A 166 -9.73 -5.32 1.10
N TRP A 167 -8.46 -5.70 0.97
CA TRP A 167 -7.36 -4.75 1.09
C TRP A 167 -7.43 -3.64 0.03
N CYS A 168 -7.66 -4.00 -1.23
CA CYS A 168 -7.77 -3.02 -2.32
C CYS A 168 -8.91 -2.02 -2.07
N TYR A 169 -10.09 -2.50 -1.68
CA TYR A 169 -11.22 -1.61 -1.39
C TYR A 169 -11.04 -0.79 -0.13
N LEU A 170 -10.34 -1.29 0.89
CA LEU A 170 -9.99 -0.52 2.07
C LEU A 170 -9.09 0.67 1.71
N ASP A 171 -8.07 0.46 0.89
CA ASP A 171 -7.19 1.53 0.44
C ASP A 171 -7.94 2.53 -0.45
N LEU A 172 -8.74 2.06 -1.41
CA LEU A 172 -9.58 2.91 -2.25
C LEU A 172 -10.57 3.74 -1.43
N ALA A 173 -11.25 3.13 -0.46
CA ALA A 173 -12.16 3.86 0.43
C ALA A 173 -11.43 4.99 1.15
N ARG A 174 -10.27 4.71 1.75
CA ARG A 174 -9.47 5.71 2.47
C ARG A 174 -8.90 6.80 1.56
N LEU A 175 -8.50 6.48 0.33
CA LEU A 175 -7.95 7.45 -0.64
C LEU A 175 -9.05 8.37 -1.20
N TYR A 176 -10.19 7.80 -1.59
CA TYR A 176 -11.21 8.53 -2.37
C TYR A 176 -12.37 9.09 -1.53
N GLU A 177 -12.58 8.67 -0.29
CA GLU A 177 -13.51 9.35 0.61
C GLU A 177 -12.98 10.76 0.91
N PRO A 178 -13.71 11.85 0.52
CA PRO A 178 -13.24 13.20 0.76
C PRO A 178 -13.39 13.55 2.25
N LYS A 179 -12.31 14.01 2.84
CA LYS A 179 -12.26 14.54 4.20
C LYS A 179 -12.10 16.05 4.17
N GLU A 180 -12.78 16.75 5.10
CA GLU A 180 -12.66 18.19 5.26
C GLU A 180 -11.21 18.63 5.45
N ASN A 181 -10.84 19.75 4.85
CA ASN A 181 -9.53 20.38 4.94
C ASN A 181 -9.71 21.91 4.96
N ALA A 182 -8.63 22.66 5.12
CA ALA A 182 -8.71 24.12 5.22
C ALA A 182 -8.66 24.84 3.85
N GLU A 183 -8.06 24.21 2.86
CA GLU A 183 -7.70 24.87 1.60
C GLU A 183 -8.74 24.67 0.48
N VAL A 184 -9.42 23.52 0.47
CA VAL A 184 -10.37 23.15 -0.58
C VAL A 184 -11.72 22.71 0.02
N PRO A 185 -12.78 23.51 -0.15
CA PRO A 185 -14.11 23.13 0.33
C PRO A 185 -14.62 21.86 -0.33
N ILE A 186 -15.22 20.98 0.46
CA ILE A 186 -15.86 19.75 -0.01
C ILE A 186 -17.36 20.00 -0.16
N PRO A 187 -17.96 19.79 -1.36
CA PRO A 187 -19.40 19.85 -1.56
C PRO A 187 -20.16 18.86 -0.65
N ALA A 188 -21.32 19.27 -0.14
CA ALA A 188 -22.04 18.47 0.86
C ALA A 188 -22.57 17.14 0.31
N ASP A 189 -22.88 17.08 -0.97
CA ASP A 189 -23.43 15.91 -1.66
C ASP A 189 -22.41 14.80 -1.92
N ILE A 190 -21.11 15.13 -1.92
CA ILE A 190 -20.05 14.14 -2.08
C ILE A 190 -19.45 13.64 -0.76
N TYR A 191 -19.89 14.16 0.38
CA TYR A 191 -19.44 13.63 1.66
C TYR A 191 -19.75 12.14 1.76
N GLU A 192 -18.76 11.40 2.28
CA GLU A 192 -18.80 9.95 2.46
C GLU A 192 -18.94 9.14 1.15
N LEU A 193 -18.88 9.77 -0.02
CA LEU A 193 -18.74 9.04 -1.27
C LEU A 193 -17.33 8.45 -1.38
N THR A 194 -17.28 7.17 -1.72
CA THR A 194 -16.02 6.44 -1.91
C THR A 194 -15.77 6.14 -3.39
N VAL A 195 -15.80 4.91 -3.80
CA VAL A 195 -15.59 4.46 -5.19
C VAL A 195 -16.72 3.52 -5.62
N PRO A 196 -16.91 3.23 -6.91
CA PRO A 196 -17.78 2.15 -7.37
C PRO A 196 -17.30 0.78 -6.87
N ILE A 197 -18.25 -0.10 -6.56
CA ILE A 197 -17.94 -1.51 -6.29
C ILE A 197 -18.08 -2.30 -7.60
N ILE A 198 -17.05 -3.10 -7.89
CA ILE A 198 -16.99 -4.08 -8.99
C ILE A 198 -16.65 -5.42 -8.35
N ASP A 199 -17.55 -6.36 -8.40
CA ASP A 199 -17.40 -7.73 -7.91
C ASP A 199 -17.34 -8.75 -9.05
N GLU A 200 -17.31 -10.04 -8.73
CA GLU A 200 -17.27 -11.14 -9.67
C GLU A 200 -18.54 -11.28 -10.54
N ASN A 201 -19.62 -10.63 -10.16
CA ASN A 201 -20.91 -10.66 -10.89
C ASN A 201 -21.11 -9.39 -11.75
N THR A 202 -20.27 -8.38 -11.57
CA THR A 202 -20.41 -7.08 -12.25
C THR A 202 -20.05 -7.22 -13.72
N THR A 203 -21.01 -6.99 -14.62
CA THR A 203 -20.81 -7.06 -16.06
C THR A 203 -20.18 -5.78 -16.63
N ILE A 204 -19.66 -5.86 -17.86
CA ILE A 204 -19.16 -4.69 -18.60
C ILE A 204 -20.26 -3.63 -18.79
N ASP A 205 -21.51 -4.06 -18.95
CA ASP A 205 -22.64 -3.12 -19.10
C ASP A 205 -22.97 -2.43 -17.78
N ASP A 206 -22.86 -3.12 -16.66
CA ASP A 206 -23.03 -2.51 -15.33
C ASP A 206 -21.95 -1.43 -15.07
N CYS A 207 -20.71 -1.66 -15.50
CA CYS A 207 -19.62 -0.71 -15.37
C CYS A 207 -19.87 0.62 -16.08
N LYS A 208 -20.73 0.64 -17.13
CA LYS A 208 -21.03 1.87 -17.89
C LYS A 208 -21.83 2.90 -17.10
N ASN A 209 -22.51 2.47 -16.01
CA ASN A 209 -23.30 3.33 -15.15
C ASN A 209 -23.19 2.89 -13.68
N ASN A 210 -21.98 2.76 -13.16
CA ASN A 210 -21.69 2.30 -11.80
C ASN A 210 -21.34 3.50 -10.91
N PRO A 211 -22.24 3.95 -10.02
CA PRO A 211 -21.98 5.13 -9.21
C PRO A 211 -20.99 4.88 -8.06
N ARG A 212 -20.39 5.93 -7.56
CA ARG A 212 -19.71 5.94 -6.27
C ARG A 212 -20.67 5.50 -5.17
N VAL A 213 -20.22 4.64 -4.27
CA VAL A 213 -21.02 4.21 -3.12
C VAL A 213 -20.66 5.00 -1.87
N LYS A 214 -21.59 5.03 -0.90
CA LYS A 214 -21.35 5.63 0.41
C LYS A 214 -20.41 4.79 1.26
N ARG A 215 -19.81 5.45 2.26
CA ARG A 215 -18.87 4.87 3.23
C ARG A 215 -19.40 3.58 3.88
N ASP A 216 -20.64 3.59 4.37
CA ASP A 216 -21.27 2.43 4.99
C ASP A 216 -21.36 1.23 4.06
N VAL A 217 -21.71 1.46 2.79
CA VAL A 217 -21.83 0.41 1.77
C VAL A 217 -20.49 -0.25 1.47
N ILE A 218 -19.44 0.54 1.21
CA ILE A 218 -18.13 -0.03 0.87
C ILE A 218 -17.48 -0.74 2.06
N TYR A 219 -17.62 -0.18 3.27
CA TYR A 219 -17.06 -0.82 4.46
C TYR A 219 -17.80 -2.11 4.81
N GLN A 220 -19.11 -2.18 4.56
CA GLN A 220 -19.85 -3.45 4.69
C GLN A 220 -19.32 -4.49 3.68
N PHE A 221 -19.12 -4.10 2.42
CA PHE A 221 -18.54 -4.98 1.40
C PHE A 221 -17.15 -5.49 1.80
N ILE A 222 -16.28 -4.61 2.32
CA ILE A 222 -14.95 -4.99 2.84
C ILE A 222 -15.08 -6.01 3.97
N LEU A 223 -15.98 -5.78 4.92
CA LEU A 223 -16.20 -6.68 6.05
C LEU A 223 -16.77 -8.03 5.63
N ASP A 224 -17.62 -8.06 4.61
CA ASP A 224 -18.16 -9.31 4.04
C ASP A 224 -17.05 -10.12 3.34
N ASP A 225 -16.16 -9.47 2.60
CA ASP A 225 -14.98 -10.13 2.02
C ASP A 225 -14.02 -10.64 3.10
N LEU A 226 -13.76 -9.85 4.13
CA LEU A 226 -12.90 -10.28 5.25
C LEU A 226 -13.51 -11.48 5.99
N LYS A 227 -14.83 -11.52 6.14
CA LYS A 227 -15.51 -12.67 6.77
C LYS A 227 -15.34 -13.95 5.94
N ARG A 228 -15.48 -13.87 4.62
CA ARG A 228 -15.22 -15.01 3.73
C ARG A 228 -13.74 -15.43 3.75
N ALA A 229 -12.84 -14.44 3.74
CA ALA A 229 -11.40 -14.71 3.84
C ALA A 229 -11.04 -15.39 5.17
N GLU A 230 -11.60 -14.94 6.30
CA GLU A 230 -11.42 -15.55 7.62
C GLU A 230 -11.88 -17.00 7.63
N GLU A 231 -13.10 -17.28 7.13
CA GLU A 231 -13.66 -18.63 7.05
C GLU A 231 -12.79 -19.57 6.19
N TYR A 232 -12.35 -19.10 5.01
CA TYR A 232 -11.63 -19.93 4.06
C TYR A 232 -10.14 -20.12 4.38
N LEU A 233 -9.54 -19.20 5.12
CA LEU A 233 -8.14 -19.29 5.55
C LEU A 233 -7.98 -19.88 6.96
N ASP A 234 -9.07 -20.25 7.63
CA ASP A 234 -8.99 -20.90 8.94
C ASP A 234 -8.29 -22.28 8.82
N GLY A 235 -7.27 -22.49 9.67
CA GLY A 235 -6.45 -23.70 9.63
C GLY A 235 -5.54 -23.86 8.40
N ALA A 236 -5.57 -22.89 7.46
CA ALA A 236 -4.71 -22.95 6.29
C ALA A 236 -3.22 -22.70 6.64
N SER A 237 -2.34 -23.25 5.83
CA SER A 237 -0.90 -22.96 5.91
C SER A 237 -0.63 -21.47 5.80
N SER A 238 0.11 -20.90 6.73
CA SER A 238 0.45 -19.49 6.73
C SER A 238 1.81 -19.22 6.09
N SER A 239 1.85 -18.31 5.12
CA SER A 239 3.06 -17.72 4.58
C SER A 239 3.01 -16.21 4.77
N TRP A 240 4.14 -15.59 5.06
CA TRP A 240 4.23 -14.13 5.11
C TRP A 240 4.12 -13.48 3.71
N SER A 241 4.40 -14.24 2.65
CA SER A 241 4.41 -13.72 1.26
C SER A 241 3.07 -13.86 0.52
N THR A 242 2.06 -14.42 1.17
CA THR A 242 0.69 -14.54 0.64
C THR A 242 -0.31 -14.15 1.71
N PRO A 243 -1.55 -13.79 1.33
CA PRO A 243 -2.63 -13.59 2.31
C PRO A 243 -2.78 -14.81 3.20
N ASN A 244 -2.87 -14.55 4.49
CA ASN A 244 -3.00 -15.55 5.54
C ASN A 244 -3.99 -15.08 6.61
N HIS A 245 -4.39 -15.96 7.51
CA HIS A 245 -5.38 -15.67 8.53
C HIS A 245 -5.01 -14.47 9.42
N MET A 246 -3.73 -14.31 9.79
CA MET A 246 -3.28 -13.18 10.60
C MET A 246 -3.32 -11.86 9.82
N MET A 247 -3.07 -11.88 8.50
CA MET A 247 -3.30 -10.71 7.64
C MET A 247 -4.78 -10.30 7.65
N VAL A 248 -5.71 -11.25 7.58
CA VAL A 248 -7.16 -10.95 7.63
C VAL A 248 -7.50 -10.25 8.94
N TYR A 249 -7.02 -10.73 10.08
CA TYR A 249 -7.19 -10.04 11.36
C TYR A 249 -6.57 -8.64 11.37
N GLY A 250 -5.39 -8.48 10.79
CA GLY A 250 -4.78 -7.16 10.62
C GLY A 250 -5.59 -6.21 9.74
N LEU A 251 -6.22 -6.73 8.68
CA LEU A 251 -7.14 -5.94 7.83
C LEU A 251 -8.43 -5.57 8.57
N TYR A 252 -8.99 -6.45 9.39
CA TYR A 252 -10.08 -6.09 10.29
C TYR A 252 -9.67 -4.95 11.23
N ALA A 253 -8.49 -5.04 11.85
CA ALA A 253 -7.98 -3.99 12.74
C ALA A 253 -7.84 -2.64 12.00
N ARG A 254 -7.26 -2.64 10.78
CA ARG A 254 -7.19 -1.45 9.91
C ARG A 254 -8.58 -0.90 9.54
N THR A 255 -9.53 -1.77 9.24
CA THR A 255 -10.90 -1.41 8.86
C THR A 255 -11.63 -0.79 10.04
N TYR A 256 -11.59 -1.42 11.20
CA TYR A 256 -12.29 -0.96 12.37
C TYR A 256 -11.72 0.32 12.99
N ILE A 257 -10.39 0.53 12.94
CA ILE A 257 -9.82 1.80 13.39
C ILE A 257 -10.29 2.97 12.51
N GLU A 258 -10.44 2.77 11.21
CA GLU A 258 -11.04 3.78 10.32
C GLU A 258 -12.51 4.04 10.62
N LEU A 259 -13.29 2.99 10.88
CA LEU A 259 -14.70 3.09 11.24
C LEU A 259 -14.93 3.72 12.62
N GLY A 260 -13.95 3.64 13.52
CA GLY A 260 -13.95 4.32 14.81
C GLY A 260 -14.03 5.85 14.71
N TYR A 261 -13.55 6.42 13.59
CA TYR A 261 -13.59 7.86 13.32
C TYR A 261 -14.72 8.20 12.36
N GLU A 262 -15.75 8.81 12.86
CA GLU A 262 -16.87 9.33 12.09
C GLU A 262 -16.63 10.78 11.67
N ARG A 263 -17.41 11.28 10.72
CA ARG A 263 -17.34 12.69 10.33
C ARG A 263 -17.54 13.64 11.53
N LYS A 264 -18.40 13.24 12.47
CA LYS A 264 -18.69 13.99 13.69
C LYS A 264 -18.66 13.04 14.90
N GLY A 265 -17.52 12.97 15.56
CA GLY A 265 -17.36 12.15 16.75
C GLY A 265 -16.69 10.81 16.51
N TYR A 266 -16.97 9.86 17.39
CA TYR A 266 -16.31 8.56 17.45
C TYR A 266 -17.31 7.43 17.63
N ASN A 267 -17.03 6.28 17.05
CA ASN A 267 -17.78 5.05 17.23
C ASN A 267 -17.02 4.09 18.16
N MET A 268 -17.46 4.00 19.41
CA MET A 268 -16.74 3.21 20.43
C MET A 268 -16.76 1.72 20.15
N GLU A 269 -17.84 1.16 19.59
CA GLU A 269 -17.93 -0.24 19.20
C GLU A 269 -16.83 -0.60 18.15
N MET A 270 -16.56 0.30 17.23
CA MET A 270 -15.53 0.07 16.22
C MET A 270 -14.12 0.10 16.84
N PHE A 271 -13.87 0.93 17.83
CA PHE A 271 -12.63 0.88 18.58
C PHE A 271 -12.49 -0.40 19.41
N GLU A 272 -13.57 -0.91 20.00
CA GLU A 272 -13.54 -2.23 20.66
C GLU A 272 -13.11 -3.33 19.70
N LYS A 273 -13.69 -3.38 18.49
CA LYS A 273 -13.34 -4.34 17.45
C LYS A 273 -11.92 -4.13 16.93
N ALA A 274 -11.47 -2.90 16.73
CA ALA A 274 -10.10 -2.62 16.32
C ALA A 274 -9.07 -3.16 17.33
N ALA A 275 -9.31 -2.90 18.63
CA ALA A 275 -8.47 -3.42 19.70
C ALA A 275 -8.54 -4.96 19.80
N GLU A 276 -9.72 -5.56 19.61
CA GLU A 276 -9.90 -7.02 19.62
C GLU A 276 -9.07 -7.68 18.53
N TYR A 277 -9.22 -7.27 17.27
CA TYR A 277 -8.54 -7.90 16.15
C TYR A 277 -7.03 -7.63 16.15
N ALA A 278 -6.59 -6.43 16.50
CA ALA A 278 -5.17 -6.15 16.72
C ALA A 278 -4.59 -7.04 17.84
N GLY A 279 -5.32 -7.17 18.95
CA GLY A 279 -4.95 -8.04 20.06
C GLY A 279 -4.91 -9.54 19.70
N LYS A 280 -5.80 -10.02 18.80
CA LYS A 280 -5.72 -11.39 18.26
C LYS A 280 -4.41 -11.61 17.51
N VAL A 281 -4.06 -10.70 16.58
CA VAL A 281 -2.78 -10.82 15.84
C VAL A 281 -1.58 -10.81 16.81
N ILE A 282 -1.56 -9.91 17.80
CA ILE A 282 -0.47 -9.83 18.78
C ILE A 282 -0.30 -11.14 19.56
N LYS A 283 -1.40 -11.80 19.94
CA LYS A 283 -1.39 -12.99 20.79
C LYS A 283 -1.19 -14.28 19.99
N GLU A 284 -1.72 -14.38 18.78
CA GLU A 284 -1.89 -15.64 18.06
C GLU A 284 -0.89 -15.81 16.91
N SER A 285 -0.32 -14.71 16.36
CA SER A 285 0.61 -14.80 15.23
C SER A 285 1.98 -15.38 15.57
N GLY A 286 2.37 -15.38 16.84
CA GLY A 286 3.73 -15.71 17.26
C GLY A 286 4.79 -14.72 16.79
N LYS A 287 4.37 -13.56 16.26
CA LYS A 287 5.26 -12.50 15.76
C LYS A 287 5.74 -11.62 16.92
N THR A 288 6.91 -11.01 16.73
CA THR A 288 7.54 -10.14 17.73
C THR A 288 8.10 -8.89 17.06
N PRO A 289 8.02 -7.72 17.73
CA PRO A 289 8.64 -6.50 17.21
C PRO A 289 10.14 -6.67 16.97
N LEU A 290 10.65 -6.01 15.92
CA LEU A 290 12.06 -5.98 15.57
C LEU A 290 12.93 -5.53 16.74
N THR A 291 13.99 -6.26 17.01
CA THR A 291 15.05 -5.87 17.95
C THR A 291 15.97 -4.83 17.32
N GLN A 292 16.75 -4.11 18.14
CA GLN A 292 17.79 -3.20 17.63
C GLN A 292 18.76 -3.91 16.69
N ALA A 293 19.18 -5.15 17.03
CA ALA A 293 20.13 -5.91 16.22
C ALA A 293 19.55 -6.22 14.82
N GLN A 294 18.29 -6.63 14.75
CA GLN A 294 17.58 -6.88 13.48
C GLN A 294 17.34 -5.57 12.71
N TRP A 295 16.92 -4.51 13.39
CA TRP A 295 16.65 -3.21 12.77
C TRP A 295 17.87 -2.59 12.10
N THR A 296 19.05 -2.70 12.71
CA THR A 296 20.29 -2.08 12.25
C THR A 296 21.22 -3.03 11.50
N ASP A 297 20.80 -4.26 11.20
CA ASP A 297 21.63 -5.22 10.46
C ASP A 297 21.82 -4.74 9.02
N PRO A 298 23.07 -4.53 8.57
CA PRO A 298 23.34 -3.98 7.25
C PRO A 298 23.18 -4.98 6.10
N SER A 299 23.11 -6.28 6.40
CA SER A 299 23.02 -7.35 5.40
C SER A 299 21.67 -8.02 5.33
N ASN A 300 21.04 -8.19 6.50
CA ASN A 300 19.78 -8.92 6.62
C ASN A 300 18.69 -8.12 7.34
N GLY A 301 18.83 -6.82 7.42
CA GLY A 301 18.09 -5.96 8.32
C GLY A 301 16.60 -5.90 8.14
N PHE A 302 16.06 -4.71 8.34
CA PHE A 302 14.65 -4.41 8.41
C PHE A 302 13.80 -5.02 7.27
N ASN A 303 14.27 -4.90 6.04
CA ASN A 303 13.54 -5.29 4.83
C ASN A 303 13.85 -6.72 4.33
N ASN A 304 14.15 -7.64 5.24
CA ASN A 304 14.33 -9.05 4.94
C ASN A 304 13.44 -9.92 5.86
N ALA A 305 12.37 -10.46 5.31
CA ALA A 305 11.37 -11.24 6.05
C ALA A 305 11.92 -12.50 6.70
N THR A 306 12.96 -13.10 6.14
CA THR A 306 13.52 -14.36 6.65
C THR A 306 14.50 -14.16 7.82
N SER A 307 14.98 -12.94 8.05
CA SER A 307 15.93 -12.62 9.12
C SER A 307 15.28 -11.98 10.35
N ASN A 308 13.99 -11.71 10.31
CA ASN A 308 13.22 -11.19 11.44
C ASN A 308 11.89 -11.93 11.60
N ASN A 309 11.22 -11.74 12.72
CA ASN A 309 9.93 -12.37 13.00
C ASN A 309 8.79 -11.34 13.15
N ALA A 310 8.91 -10.17 12.54
CA ALA A 310 7.90 -9.11 12.71
C ALA A 310 6.83 -9.12 11.63
N TRP A 311 7.12 -9.63 10.44
CA TRP A 311 6.23 -9.52 9.31
C TRP A 311 5.05 -10.48 9.37
N ILE A 312 3.85 -9.94 9.21
CA ILE A 312 2.60 -10.67 9.07
C ILE A 312 2.34 -10.96 7.60
N TRP A 313 2.57 -9.95 6.75
CA TRP A 313 2.37 -10.02 5.31
C TRP A 313 3.36 -9.12 4.58
N GLY A 314 3.84 -9.59 3.44
CA GLY A 314 4.76 -8.87 2.57
C GLY A 314 4.79 -9.46 1.16
N ILE A 315 5.67 -8.92 0.34
CA ILE A 315 5.91 -9.38 -1.03
C ILE A 315 7.34 -9.85 -1.11
N GLY A 316 7.53 -11.14 -1.43
CA GLY A 316 8.84 -11.73 -1.68
C GLY A 316 9.35 -11.36 -3.07
N LEU A 317 10.56 -10.83 -3.15
CA LEU A 317 11.24 -10.51 -4.41
C LEU A 317 12.50 -11.36 -4.57
N SER A 318 12.67 -11.89 -5.77
CA SER A 318 13.89 -12.60 -6.18
C SER A 318 14.52 -11.92 -7.40
N ALA A 319 15.75 -12.27 -7.72
CA ALA A 319 16.44 -11.75 -8.89
C ALA A 319 15.69 -12.00 -10.22
N GLU A 320 14.84 -13.03 -10.25
CA GLU A 320 14.06 -13.42 -11.44
C GLU A 320 12.85 -12.52 -11.68
N ASN A 321 12.29 -11.91 -10.62
CA ASN A 321 11.11 -11.02 -10.72
C ASN A 321 11.48 -9.54 -10.61
N LEU A 322 12.75 -9.20 -10.67
CA LEU A 322 13.17 -7.82 -10.67
C LEU A 322 12.78 -7.10 -11.96
N ASN A 323 12.30 -5.90 -11.80
CA ASN A 323 12.01 -5.02 -12.90
C ASN A 323 13.12 -3.96 -13.06
N ASN A 324 14.32 -4.41 -13.35
CA ASN A 324 15.52 -3.58 -13.45
C ASN A 324 15.67 -2.72 -12.16
N LEU A 325 15.86 -1.40 -12.30
CA LEU A 325 15.99 -0.46 -11.17
C LEU A 325 14.64 0.02 -10.61
N LEU A 326 13.51 -0.48 -11.11
CA LEU A 326 12.17 -0.08 -10.66
C LEU A 326 11.79 -0.86 -9.40
N SER A 327 12.22 -0.39 -8.26
CA SER A 327 11.94 -0.97 -6.95
C SER A 327 11.99 0.05 -5.83
N HIS A 328 11.41 -0.29 -4.70
CA HIS A 328 11.47 0.51 -3.48
C HIS A 328 12.91 0.75 -3.02
N THR A 329 13.72 -0.31 -2.96
CA THR A 329 15.12 -0.22 -2.51
C THR A 329 15.94 0.73 -3.37
N SER A 330 15.76 0.67 -4.69
CA SER A 330 16.43 1.58 -5.63
C SER A 330 16.13 3.07 -5.35
N HIS A 331 14.91 3.38 -4.87
CA HIS A 331 14.49 4.75 -4.61
C HIS A 331 14.78 5.26 -3.19
N ILE A 332 15.01 4.36 -2.22
CA ILE A 332 15.14 4.75 -0.82
C ILE A 332 16.50 4.40 -0.19
N SER A 333 17.20 3.39 -0.72
CA SER A 333 18.50 2.98 -0.19
C SER A 333 19.63 3.88 -0.68
N ASN A 334 20.13 4.74 0.20
CA ASN A 334 21.24 5.62 -0.13
C ASN A 334 22.60 4.89 -0.21
N GLU A 335 22.72 3.69 0.35
CA GLU A 335 23.95 2.91 0.34
C GLU A 335 24.19 2.20 -0.99
N ALA A 336 23.11 1.84 -1.71
CA ALA A 336 23.20 1.23 -3.04
C ALA A 336 23.90 2.15 -4.04
N ALA A 337 24.89 1.64 -4.77
CA ALA A 337 25.61 2.42 -5.78
C ALA A 337 24.91 2.44 -7.15
N TRP A 338 23.84 1.68 -7.32
CA TRP A 338 23.12 1.46 -8.57
C TRP A 338 21.72 2.09 -8.62
N GLY A 339 21.15 2.48 -7.47
CA GLY A 339 19.76 2.93 -7.39
C GLY A 339 19.57 4.43 -7.65
N TYR A 340 18.31 4.86 -7.71
CA TYR A 340 17.94 6.27 -7.83
C TYR A 340 18.37 7.07 -6.60
N ALA A 341 18.23 6.50 -5.40
CA ALA A 341 18.59 7.16 -4.15
C ALA A 341 20.09 7.41 -3.99
N CYS A 342 20.95 6.79 -4.80
CA CYS A 342 22.38 7.12 -4.75
C CYS A 342 22.69 8.52 -5.31
N TYR A 343 21.83 9.06 -6.18
CA TYR A 343 21.95 10.41 -6.75
C TYR A 343 20.90 11.37 -6.17
N ALA A 344 19.64 10.94 -6.09
CA ALA A 344 18.53 11.70 -5.51
C ALA A 344 18.29 11.24 -4.07
N GLN A 345 19.25 11.56 -3.19
CA GLN A 345 19.24 11.10 -1.81
C GLN A 345 17.98 11.52 -1.06
N VAL A 346 17.41 10.58 -0.33
CA VAL A 346 16.30 10.78 0.58
C VAL A 346 16.72 10.46 2.02
N GLY A 347 16.07 11.09 2.98
CA GLY A 347 16.38 10.87 4.38
C GLY A 347 15.25 11.32 5.28
N ALA A 348 15.49 11.30 6.58
CA ALA A 348 14.55 11.87 7.52
C ALA A 348 14.45 13.39 7.35
N SER A 349 13.25 13.93 7.59
CA SER A 349 13.10 15.32 7.96
C SER A 349 13.98 15.61 9.20
N GLN A 350 14.70 16.74 9.17
CA GLN A 350 15.49 17.16 10.32
C GLN A 350 14.62 17.23 11.58
N LEU A 351 13.40 17.74 11.46
CA LEU A 351 12.47 17.88 12.60
C LEU A 351 12.12 16.51 13.20
N LEU A 352 11.93 15.49 12.36
CA LEU A 352 11.71 14.14 12.85
C LEU A 352 12.95 13.60 13.57
N TYR A 353 14.12 13.70 12.93
CA TYR A 353 15.38 13.20 13.51
C TYR A 353 15.68 13.85 14.86
N ASP A 354 15.54 15.17 14.98
CA ASP A 354 15.80 15.93 16.21
C ASP A 354 14.81 15.58 17.33
N ALA A 355 13.61 15.13 16.99
CA ALA A 355 12.60 14.68 17.95
C ALA A 355 12.92 13.31 18.58
N ILE A 356 13.84 12.53 18.03
CA ILE A 356 14.20 11.19 18.51
C ILE A 356 15.31 11.30 19.56
N PRO A 357 15.12 10.79 20.80
CA PRO A 357 16.17 10.79 21.80
C PRO A 357 17.32 9.85 21.43
N GLU A 358 18.52 10.12 21.98
CA GLU A 358 19.70 9.27 21.72
C GLU A 358 19.57 7.84 22.31
N THR A 359 18.64 7.64 23.24
CA THR A 359 18.34 6.34 23.84
C THR A 359 17.46 5.46 22.97
N ASP A 360 16.77 6.05 21.99
CA ASP A 360 15.93 5.31 21.04
C ASP A 360 16.80 4.84 19.86
N PHE A 361 16.99 3.53 19.74
CA PHE A 361 17.84 2.95 18.70
C PHE A 361 17.34 3.21 17.27
N ARG A 362 16.06 3.53 17.07
CA ARG A 362 15.51 3.85 15.74
C ARG A 362 16.16 5.10 15.14
N LYS A 363 16.76 5.97 15.96
CA LYS A 363 17.57 7.11 15.50
C LYS A 363 18.74 6.67 14.59
N LEU A 364 19.22 5.45 14.75
CA LEU A 364 20.24 4.85 13.88
C LEU A 364 19.76 4.53 12.45
N SER A 365 18.49 4.72 12.16
CA SER A 365 17.94 4.63 10.80
C SER A 365 18.45 5.73 9.87
N TRP A 366 19.11 6.74 10.40
CA TRP A 366 19.59 7.88 9.62
C TRP A 366 20.94 8.38 10.16
N LEU A 367 21.76 8.89 9.25
CA LEU A 367 23.01 9.57 9.63
C LEU A 367 22.69 10.87 10.39
N GLY A 368 23.34 11.08 11.52
CA GLY A 368 23.24 12.35 12.24
C GLY A 368 23.87 13.53 11.49
N PRO A 369 23.66 14.76 11.99
CA PRO A 369 24.22 15.96 11.38
C PRO A 369 25.75 16.06 11.53
N ASN A 370 26.31 15.42 12.57
CA ASN A 370 27.75 15.43 12.81
C ASN A 370 28.47 14.36 11.98
N LYS A 371 29.19 14.80 10.94
CA LYS A 371 29.91 13.91 10.03
C LYS A 371 31.06 13.14 10.70
N GLU A 372 31.63 13.65 11.77
CA GLU A 372 32.72 12.98 12.51
C GLU A 372 32.23 11.68 13.15
N GLU A 373 30.96 11.63 13.53
CA GLU A 373 30.33 10.43 14.09
C GLU A 373 30.08 9.32 13.07
N TRP A 374 30.03 9.63 11.77
CA TRP A 374 29.70 8.64 10.75
C TRP A 374 30.71 7.50 10.65
N SER A 375 31.99 7.79 10.98
CA SER A 375 33.06 6.78 10.97
C SER A 375 33.46 6.31 12.37
N SER A 376 32.75 6.74 13.43
CA SER A 376 33.08 6.42 14.83
C SER A 376 32.72 4.99 15.29
N GLY A 377 32.02 4.23 14.46
CA GLY A 377 31.43 2.94 14.84
C GLY A 377 30.00 3.03 15.39
N LYS A 378 29.42 4.24 15.47
CA LYS A 378 28.00 4.45 15.83
C LYS A 378 27.06 3.80 14.85
N TYR A 379 27.39 3.81 13.57
CA TYR A 379 26.56 3.29 12.49
C TYR A 379 27.16 2.01 11.89
N ARG A 380 26.29 1.10 11.50
CA ARG A 380 26.63 -0.09 10.70
C ARG A 380 26.30 0.19 9.24
N PHE A 381 27.16 -0.19 8.31
CA PHE A 381 27.01 0.08 6.88
C PHE A 381 26.92 -1.22 6.08
N ALA A 382 26.16 -1.18 4.99
CA ALA A 382 26.11 -2.26 4.01
C ALA A 382 27.41 -2.29 3.17
N GLY A 383 27.70 -3.44 2.60
CA GLY A 383 28.80 -3.63 1.68
C GLY A 383 30.18 -3.71 2.35
N THR A 384 31.20 -3.47 1.54
CA THR A 384 32.61 -3.46 1.91
C THR A 384 33.04 -2.12 2.51
N GLU A 385 34.26 -2.04 3.08
CA GLU A 385 34.81 -0.74 3.50
C GLU A 385 34.98 0.24 2.32
N ALA A 386 35.19 -0.26 1.09
CA ALA A 386 35.21 0.58 -0.11
C ALA A 386 33.84 1.16 -0.45
N ASP A 387 32.76 0.35 -0.33
CA ASP A 387 31.37 0.82 -0.54
C ASP A 387 30.99 1.88 0.49
N LYS A 388 31.32 1.64 1.75
CA LYS A 388 31.14 2.60 2.84
C LYS A 388 31.89 3.92 2.57
N ALA A 389 33.15 3.84 2.16
CA ALA A 389 33.94 5.04 1.85
C ALA A 389 33.35 5.79 0.64
N ALA A 390 32.89 5.09 -0.40
CA ALA A 390 32.22 5.67 -1.55
C ALA A 390 30.90 6.35 -1.17
N PHE A 391 30.10 5.73 -0.28
CA PHE A 391 28.88 6.32 0.24
C PHE A 391 29.15 7.57 1.05
N LEU A 392 30.03 7.51 2.04
CA LEU A 392 30.26 8.63 2.95
C LEU A 392 30.95 9.84 2.28
N ASN A 393 31.94 9.61 1.43
CA ASN A 393 32.79 10.67 0.89
C ASN A 393 32.47 11.06 -0.57
N GLY A 394 31.70 10.23 -1.29
CA GLY A 394 31.43 10.38 -2.71
C GLY A 394 32.58 9.86 -3.56
N SER A 395 32.31 8.81 -4.34
CA SER A 395 33.22 8.32 -5.38
C SER A 395 32.38 7.76 -6.51
N GLY A 396 32.37 8.45 -7.66
CA GLY A 396 31.47 8.14 -8.77
C GLY A 396 29.98 8.48 -8.51
N ARG A 397 29.65 9.01 -7.33
CA ARG A 397 28.30 9.44 -6.92
C ARG A 397 28.41 10.54 -5.86
N PRO A 398 27.31 11.29 -5.54
CA PRO A 398 27.29 12.22 -4.42
C PRO A 398 27.57 11.52 -3.09
N GLY A 399 28.37 12.12 -2.23
CA GLY A 399 28.59 11.65 -0.86
C GLY A 399 27.35 11.81 0.01
N ALA A 400 27.31 11.06 1.11
CA ALA A 400 26.22 11.10 2.07
C ALA A 400 25.96 12.51 2.63
N LYS A 401 24.71 12.82 2.88
CA LYS A 401 24.26 14.05 3.52
C LYS A 401 23.79 13.76 4.96
N PRO A 402 23.78 14.75 5.85
CA PRO A 402 23.05 14.61 7.10
C PRO A 402 21.63 14.09 6.89
N TYR A 403 21.19 13.21 7.76
CA TYR A 403 19.88 12.56 7.72
C TYR A 403 19.67 11.52 6.60
N SER A 404 20.69 11.18 5.79
CA SER A 404 20.62 10.10 4.79
C SER A 404 20.14 8.80 5.42
N ALA A 405 19.19 8.11 4.75
CA ALA A 405 18.55 6.90 5.26
C ALA A 405 19.50 5.68 5.27
N LEU A 406 19.40 4.92 6.35
CA LEU A 406 20.04 3.63 6.57
C LEU A 406 19.01 2.53 6.93
N LYS A 407 17.70 2.82 6.98
CA LYS A 407 16.66 1.86 7.37
C LYS A 407 16.46 0.75 6.33
N PHE A 408 16.39 1.12 5.06
CA PHE A 408 16.20 0.18 3.96
C PHE A 408 17.53 -0.06 3.24
N ARG A 409 17.95 -1.32 3.22
CA ARG A 409 19.28 -1.70 2.79
C ARG A 409 19.24 -2.61 1.57
N PRO A 410 20.32 -2.66 0.76
CA PRO A 410 20.44 -3.68 -0.28
C PRO A 410 20.42 -5.09 0.30
N ALA A 411 19.82 -6.04 -0.41
CA ALA A 411 19.81 -7.44 -0.02
C ALA A 411 21.25 -7.94 0.17
N GLN A 412 21.45 -8.73 1.22
CA GLN A 412 22.77 -9.30 1.58
C GLN A 412 23.85 -8.23 1.82
N GLY A 413 23.49 -6.95 1.91
CA GLY A 413 24.42 -5.84 1.96
C GLY A 413 25.13 -5.56 0.63
N GLU A 414 24.61 -6.06 -0.50
CA GLU A 414 25.26 -5.91 -1.81
C GLU A 414 24.99 -4.53 -2.42
N CYS A 415 25.99 -3.66 -2.32
CA CYS A 415 25.89 -2.28 -2.75
C CYS A 415 26.23 -2.05 -4.24
N SER A 416 26.89 -3.00 -4.90
CA SER A 416 27.47 -2.83 -6.23
C SER A 416 26.69 -3.56 -7.33
N ASP A 417 26.22 -4.78 -7.09
CA ASP A 417 25.42 -5.58 -8.02
C ASP A 417 23.93 -5.43 -7.76
N PHE A 418 23.23 -4.74 -8.65
CA PHE A 418 21.79 -4.52 -8.49
C PHE A 418 20.95 -5.81 -8.63
N ASN A 419 21.42 -6.84 -9.33
CA ASN A 419 20.69 -8.10 -9.46
C ASN A 419 20.60 -8.83 -8.12
N VAL A 420 21.57 -8.63 -7.24
CA VAL A 420 21.56 -9.18 -5.88
C VAL A 420 20.93 -8.17 -4.92
N GLY A 421 21.48 -6.97 -4.85
CA GLY A 421 21.09 -5.97 -3.85
C GLY A 421 19.66 -5.45 -3.98
N ASN A 422 19.05 -5.56 -5.16
CA ASN A 422 17.68 -5.14 -5.41
C ASN A 422 16.64 -6.24 -5.15
N ALA A 423 17.09 -7.50 -5.01
CA ALA A 423 16.22 -8.65 -4.70
C ALA A 423 15.91 -8.70 -3.20
N ILE A 424 15.08 -7.76 -2.74
CA ILE A 424 14.75 -7.56 -1.33
C ILE A 424 13.24 -7.54 -1.13
N ASP A 425 12.78 -8.19 -0.06
CA ASP A 425 11.37 -8.29 0.28
C ASP A 425 10.76 -6.94 0.62
N TYR A 426 9.44 -6.80 0.38
CA TYR A 426 8.68 -5.60 0.71
C TYR A 426 7.62 -5.88 1.77
N CYS A 427 7.69 -5.14 2.89
CA CYS A 427 6.76 -5.29 4.01
C CYS A 427 5.42 -4.61 3.71
N MET A 428 4.31 -5.34 3.85
CA MET A 428 2.95 -4.84 3.71
C MET A 428 2.23 -4.69 5.05
N MET A 429 2.61 -5.52 6.03
CA MET A 429 2.03 -5.52 7.38
C MET A 429 2.99 -6.18 8.34
N ARG A 430 3.25 -5.56 9.48
CA ARG A 430 4.08 -6.10 10.56
C ARG A 430 3.47 -5.90 11.93
N ILE A 431 3.92 -6.68 12.88
CA ILE A 431 3.29 -6.78 14.20
C ILE A 431 3.24 -5.44 14.96
N GLU A 432 4.21 -4.57 14.76
CA GLU A 432 4.26 -3.28 15.40
C GLU A 432 3.05 -2.40 15.05
N GLU A 433 2.54 -2.50 13.82
CA GLU A 433 1.33 -1.80 13.43
C GLU A 433 0.13 -2.22 14.27
N MET A 434 0.02 -3.50 14.58
CA MET A 434 -1.05 -4.03 15.42
C MET A 434 -0.98 -3.47 16.86
N TYR A 435 0.23 -3.35 17.41
CA TYR A 435 0.42 -2.68 18.71
C TYR A 435 -0.07 -1.22 18.66
N PHE A 436 0.27 -0.48 17.62
CA PHE A 436 -0.15 0.92 17.50
C PHE A 436 -1.65 1.08 17.26
N ILE A 437 -2.29 0.16 16.53
CA ILE A 437 -3.76 0.14 16.38
C ILE A 437 -4.43 -0.18 17.73
N GLU A 438 -3.95 -1.18 18.47
CA GLU A 438 -4.47 -1.51 19.80
C GLU A 438 -4.34 -0.33 20.76
N ILE A 439 -3.17 0.29 20.82
CA ILE A 439 -2.88 1.47 21.66
C ILE A 439 -3.86 2.62 21.36
N GLU A 440 -4.05 2.94 20.08
CA GLU A 440 -4.95 4.01 19.65
C GLU A 440 -6.40 3.71 20.01
N ALA A 441 -6.89 2.53 19.67
CA ALA A 441 -8.24 2.08 19.96
C ALA A 441 -8.51 2.05 21.47
N LYS A 442 -7.59 1.51 22.26
CA LYS A 442 -7.67 1.45 23.72
C LYS A 442 -7.67 2.82 24.36
N TYR A 443 -6.96 3.81 23.79
CA TYR A 443 -7.03 5.18 24.28
C TYR A 443 -8.46 5.74 24.20
N HIS A 444 -9.16 5.52 23.10
CA HIS A 444 -10.55 5.98 22.94
C HIS A 444 -11.51 5.31 23.95
N LEU A 445 -11.28 4.05 24.26
CA LEU A 445 -12.09 3.30 25.24
C LEU A 445 -11.74 3.65 26.68
N ASN A 446 -10.45 3.75 26.96
CA ASN A 446 -9.89 4.08 28.27
C ASN A 446 -8.55 4.81 28.09
N PRO A 447 -8.53 6.15 28.20
CA PRO A 447 -7.32 6.95 28.00
C PRO A 447 -6.12 6.52 28.86
N THR A 448 -6.35 6.09 30.09
CA THR A 448 -5.27 5.64 30.99
C THR A 448 -4.64 4.34 30.47
N GLU A 449 -5.45 3.40 29.99
CA GLU A 449 -4.97 2.13 29.42
C GLU A 449 -4.17 2.40 28.13
N GLY A 450 -4.70 3.20 27.20
CA GLY A 450 -4.00 3.54 25.96
C GLY A 450 -2.64 4.19 26.17
N VAL A 451 -2.55 5.15 27.11
CA VAL A 451 -1.27 5.77 27.51
C VAL A 451 -0.31 4.72 28.09
N GLN A 452 -0.82 3.82 28.96
CA GLN A 452 0.03 2.79 29.55
C GLN A 452 0.57 1.81 28.53
N LEU A 453 -0.27 1.35 27.59
CA LEU A 453 0.14 0.47 26.49
C LEU A 453 1.21 1.11 25.60
N LEU A 454 1.09 2.41 25.29
CA LEU A 454 2.13 3.13 24.55
C LEU A 454 3.46 3.14 25.32
N LYS A 455 3.43 3.43 26.62
CA LYS A 455 4.63 3.42 27.47
C LYS A 455 5.26 2.03 27.53
N ASP A 456 4.46 1.00 27.70
CA ASP A 456 4.92 -0.38 27.79
C ASP A 456 5.58 -0.85 26.49
N PHE A 457 4.96 -0.55 25.34
CA PHE A 457 5.53 -0.86 24.03
C PHE A 457 6.87 -0.15 23.83
N MET A 458 6.90 1.15 24.08
CA MET A 458 8.09 1.96 23.88
C MET A 458 9.24 1.52 24.80
N THR A 459 8.96 1.36 26.09
CA THR A 459 9.97 0.97 27.07
C THR A 459 10.53 -0.43 26.80
N LYS A 460 9.66 -1.35 26.38
CA LYS A 460 10.05 -2.74 26.15
C LYS A 460 10.81 -2.92 24.84
N TYR A 461 10.42 -2.22 23.78
CA TYR A 461 10.85 -2.57 22.44
C TYR A 461 11.66 -1.48 21.72
N ARG A 462 11.69 -0.22 22.21
CA ARG A 462 12.31 0.90 21.47
C ARG A 462 13.30 1.71 22.30
N ASP A 463 12.86 2.22 23.43
CA ASP A 463 13.64 3.08 24.30
C ASP A 463 13.33 2.76 25.76
N ASN A 464 14.23 2.07 26.44
CA ASN A 464 14.05 1.68 27.85
C ASN A 464 13.98 2.87 28.83
N SER A 465 14.31 4.08 28.37
CA SER A 465 14.24 5.32 29.11
C SER A 465 13.01 6.17 28.74
N TYR A 466 12.08 5.62 27.94
CA TYR A 466 10.94 6.36 27.43
C TYR A 466 10.06 6.99 28.52
N ASN A 467 9.90 8.31 28.44
CA ASN A 467 9.13 9.11 29.40
C ASN A 467 8.46 10.34 28.77
N ARG A 468 7.98 10.21 27.53
CA ARG A 468 7.48 11.37 26.76
C ARG A 468 6.01 11.67 26.99
N ILE A 469 5.23 10.73 27.55
CA ILE A 469 3.81 10.93 27.83
C ILE A 469 3.49 10.58 29.29
N GLN A 470 2.59 11.35 29.91
CA GLN A 470 2.18 11.14 31.29
C GLN A 470 0.77 10.54 31.36
N SER A 471 0.50 9.80 32.42
CA SER A 471 -0.85 9.29 32.71
C SER A 471 -1.82 10.48 32.82
N GLY A 472 -3.00 10.36 32.19
CA GLY A 472 -3.99 11.44 32.17
C GLY A 472 -3.78 12.46 31.04
N ALA A 473 -2.87 12.23 30.09
CA ALA A 473 -2.75 13.04 28.88
C ALA A 473 -4.10 13.10 28.14
N ASP A 474 -4.48 14.31 27.71
CA ASP A 474 -5.66 14.48 26.85
C ASP A 474 -5.42 13.92 25.42
N PHE A 475 -6.48 13.84 24.64
CA PHE A 475 -6.39 13.26 23.29
C PHE A 475 -5.42 14.01 22.38
N ALA A 476 -5.35 15.31 22.45
CA ALA A 476 -4.43 16.11 21.62
C ALA A 476 -2.97 15.77 21.93
N THR A 477 -2.63 15.68 23.22
CA THR A 477 -1.29 15.30 23.69
C THR A 477 -0.96 13.85 23.34
N PHE A 478 -1.90 12.93 23.57
CA PHE A 478 -1.73 11.51 23.23
C PHE A 478 -1.56 11.33 21.72
N LYS A 479 -2.46 11.90 20.91
CA LYS A 479 -2.42 11.82 19.44
C LYS A 479 -1.08 12.32 18.88
N LYS A 480 -0.59 13.45 19.39
CA LYS A 480 0.71 14.00 18.97
C LYS A 480 1.86 13.05 19.26
N GLU A 481 1.88 12.45 20.43
CA GLU A 481 2.94 11.50 20.79
C GLU A 481 2.80 10.17 20.05
N LEU A 482 1.58 9.62 19.96
CA LEU A 482 1.29 8.41 19.19
C LEU A 482 1.75 8.56 17.74
N LEU A 483 1.35 9.65 17.09
CA LEU A 483 1.70 9.91 15.70
C LEU A 483 3.21 10.10 15.54
N LEU A 484 3.89 10.80 16.44
CA LEU A 484 5.35 10.91 16.41
C LEU A 484 6.01 9.52 16.47
N GLN A 485 5.54 8.63 17.36
CA GLN A 485 6.10 7.29 17.46
C GLN A 485 5.82 6.46 16.20
N LYS A 486 4.65 6.59 15.59
CA LYS A 486 4.31 5.95 14.29
C LYS A 486 5.17 6.51 13.15
N ARG A 487 5.42 7.81 13.10
CA ARG A 487 6.29 8.48 12.11
C ARG A 487 7.73 7.96 12.15
N ILE A 488 8.28 7.79 13.36
CA ILE A 488 9.62 7.20 13.55
C ILE A 488 9.63 5.71 13.14
N GLU A 489 8.60 4.99 13.55
CA GLU A 489 8.48 3.54 13.34
C GLU A 489 8.31 3.18 11.87
N PHE A 490 7.35 3.81 11.21
CA PHE A 490 6.89 3.42 9.86
C PHE A 490 7.44 4.31 8.74
N TRP A 491 8.46 5.12 9.02
CA TRP A 491 9.11 5.93 7.98
C TRP A 491 9.50 5.10 6.77
N GLY A 492 9.06 5.51 5.58
CA GLY A 492 9.36 4.85 4.31
C GLY A 492 8.51 3.61 4.00
N GLU A 493 7.50 3.27 4.82
CA GLU A 493 6.65 2.08 4.65
C GLU A 493 5.30 2.37 3.96
N GLY A 494 4.96 3.65 3.75
CA GLY A 494 3.80 4.08 2.96
C GLY A 494 2.44 3.91 3.62
N ILE A 495 2.37 3.68 4.94
CA ILE A 495 1.10 3.47 5.63
C ILE A 495 0.59 4.71 6.39
N LEU A 496 1.46 5.68 6.66
CA LEU A 496 1.15 6.84 7.50
C LEU A 496 0.19 7.83 6.88
N LEU A 497 0.06 7.88 5.55
CA LEU A 497 -0.90 8.75 4.87
C LEU A 497 -2.31 8.60 5.42
N PHE A 498 -2.72 7.37 5.70
CA PHE A 498 -4.04 7.06 6.23
C PHE A 498 -4.23 7.57 7.67
N ASP A 499 -3.19 7.50 8.50
CA ASP A 499 -3.21 8.07 9.85
C ASP A 499 -3.34 9.61 9.81
N TYR A 500 -2.53 10.28 9.00
CA TYR A 500 -2.60 11.73 8.84
C TYR A 500 -3.97 12.19 8.35
N LYS A 501 -4.51 11.49 7.33
CA LYS A 501 -5.83 11.80 6.78
C LYS A 501 -6.95 11.57 7.81
N ARG A 502 -6.90 10.46 8.56
CA ARG A 502 -7.90 10.11 9.59
C ARG A 502 -7.83 11.05 10.79
N LEU A 503 -6.63 11.35 11.29
CA LEU A 503 -6.39 12.15 12.48
C LEU A 503 -6.44 13.66 12.25
N ASP A 504 -6.69 14.11 11.02
CA ASP A 504 -6.73 15.53 10.62
C ASP A 504 -5.42 16.28 10.93
N GLU A 505 -4.29 15.67 10.54
CA GLU A 505 -2.97 16.24 10.80
C GLU A 505 -2.49 17.12 9.64
N PRO A 506 -1.85 18.27 9.93
CA PRO A 506 -1.24 19.12 8.91
C PRO A 506 0.10 18.54 8.43
N ILE A 507 0.61 19.11 7.32
CA ILE A 507 2.00 18.99 6.90
C ILE A 507 2.71 20.29 7.24
N ASP A 508 3.95 20.22 7.74
CA ASP A 508 4.83 21.39 7.85
C ASP A 508 6.28 21.03 7.46
N ARG A 509 6.67 21.42 6.25
CA ARG A 509 8.03 21.29 5.74
C ARG A 509 8.83 22.59 5.80
N SER A 510 8.30 23.65 6.41
CA SER A 510 8.90 25.01 6.39
C SER A 510 10.29 25.06 6.96
N ALA A 511 10.52 24.40 8.10
CA ALA A 511 11.81 24.38 8.83
C ALA A 511 12.60 23.09 8.61
N SER A 512 12.24 22.26 7.62
CA SER A 512 12.90 20.98 7.35
C SER A 512 14.06 21.12 6.35
N ASN A 513 14.82 20.03 6.18
CA ASN A 513 15.91 19.88 5.21
C ASN A 513 15.44 19.49 3.80
N HIS A 514 14.14 19.58 3.51
CA HIS A 514 13.65 19.45 2.13
C HIS A 514 14.29 20.52 1.24
N ALA A 515 14.58 20.17 -0.03
CA ALA A 515 15.00 21.16 -1.01
C ALA A 515 13.94 22.28 -1.14
N GLY A 516 14.37 23.50 -1.45
CA GLY A 516 13.53 24.70 -1.35
C GLY A 516 12.19 24.60 -2.07
N VAL A 517 12.19 24.01 -3.28
CA VAL A 517 10.97 23.81 -4.09
C VAL A 517 9.98 22.82 -3.48
N PHE A 518 10.36 22.08 -2.44
CA PHE A 518 9.54 21.07 -1.76
C PHE A 518 9.04 21.52 -0.37
N LYS A 519 9.27 22.77 -0.01
CA LYS A 519 8.79 23.35 1.25
C LYS A 519 7.35 23.81 1.10
N LEU A 520 6.46 23.25 1.91
CA LEU A 520 5.04 23.58 1.93
C LEU A 520 4.47 23.40 3.33
N ARG A 521 3.30 23.97 3.56
CA ARG A 521 2.56 23.84 4.81
C ARG A 521 1.07 23.85 4.55
N THR A 522 0.32 23.05 5.32
CA THR A 522 -1.15 23.07 5.38
C THR A 522 -1.61 23.44 6.79
N GLN A 523 -2.84 23.92 6.92
CA GLN A 523 -3.41 24.27 8.24
C GLN A 523 -4.00 23.06 8.96
N ARG A 524 -4.53 22.09 8.19
CA ARG A 524 -5.11 20.82 8.61
C ARG A 524 -4.62 19.75 7.66
N ARG A 525 -5.32 18.61 7.57
CA ARG A 525 -5.02 17.57 6.57
C ARG A 525 -4.91 18.17 5.17
N SER A 526 -3.97 17.67 4.39
CA SER A 526 -3.77 18.17 3.03
C SER A 526 -4.97 17.85 2.13
N PRO A 527 -5.43 18.81 1.32
CA PRO A 527 -6.43 18.54 0.29
C PRO A 527 -5.96 17.52 -0.76
N GLN A 528 -4.66 17.35 -0.94
CA GLN A 528 -4.04 16.39 -1.85
C GLN A 528 -4.33 14.93 -1.49
N TRP A 529 -4.70 14.65 -0.23
CA TRP A 529 -5.04 13.29 0.22
C TRP A 529 -6.49 12.88 -0.14
N ASN A 530 -7.28 13.79 -0.67
CA ASN A 530 -8.58 13.50 -1.29
C ASN A 530 -8.36 13.21 -2.78
N ILE A 531 -7.91 12.00 -3.09
CA ILE A 531 -7.53 11.63 -4.46
C ILE A 531 -8.70 11.82 -5.41
N VAL A 532 -8.42 12.44 -6.56
CA VAL A 532 -9.41 12.75 -7.58
C VAL A 532 -9.56 11.57 -8.54
N ILE A 533 -10.80 11.22 -8.89
CA ILE A 533 -11.07 10.15 -9.86
C ILE A 533 -10.62 10.62 -11.26
N THR A 534 -9.94 9.76 -11.97
CA THR A 534 -9.38 10.03 -13.30
C THR A 534 -10.44 10.34 -14.35
N ARG A 535 -10.13 11.25 -15.28
CA ARG A 535 -11.01 11.58 -16.41
C ARG A 535 -11.32 10.38 -17.31
N ALA A 536 -10.44 9.39 -17.37
CA ALA A 536 -10.68 8.17 -18.13
C ALA A 536 -11.92 7.41 -17.64
N GLU A 537 -12.21 7.48 -16.34
CA GLU A 537 -13.42 6.88 -15.77
C GLU A 537 -14.68 7.59 -16.27
N PHE A 538 -14.69 8.91 -16.37
CA PHE A 538 -15.85 9.68 -16.86
C PHE A 538 -16.24 9.33 -18.32
N GLN A 539 -15.29 8.84 -19.10
CA GLN A 539 -15.51 8.46 -20.50
C GLN A 539 -16.16 7.08 -20.63
N SER A 540 -15.99 6.22 -19.65
CA SER A 540 -16.48 4.84 -19.64
C SER A 540 -17.66 4.61 -18.69
N ASN A 541 -17.78 5.43 -17.63
CA ASN A 541 -18.79 5.31 -16.58
C ASN A 541 -19.59 6.61 -16.46
N THR A 542 -20.81 6.61 -16.98
CA THR A 542 -21.68 7.82 -17.03
C THR A 542 -22.18 8.26 -15.66
N ALA A 543 -22.09 7.42 -14.64
CA ALA A 543 -22.48 7.78 -13.27
C ALA A 543 -21.45 8.67 -12.56
N ILE A 544 -20.23 8.79 -13.08
CA ILE A 544 -19.16 9.62 -12.51
C ILE A 544 -18.86 10.81 -13.43
N ASN A 545 -18.79 11.99 -12.84
CA ASN A 545 -18.52 13.23 -13.57
C ASN A 545 -17.94 14.30 -12.62
N ASP A 546 -17.63 15.48 -13.14
CA ASP A 546 -17.02 16.56 -12.37
C ASP A 546 -17.85 16.99 -11.14
N SER A 547 -19.19 16.85 -11.16
CA SER A 547 -20.03 17.29 -10.05
C SER A 547 -20.01 16.35 -8.84
N ASN A 548 -19.70 15.08 -9.05
CA ASN A 548 -19.61 14.08 -7.98
C ASN A 548 -18.21 13.51 -7.76
N ASN A 549 -17.20 14.13 -8.37
CA ASN A 549 -15.79 13.85 -8.12
C ASN A 549 -15.27 14.64 -6.91
N ASN A 550 -14.12 14.24 -6.38
CA ASN A 550 -13.42 15.05 -5.41
C ASN A 550 -12.89 16.33 -6.08
N PRO A 551 -12.92 17.48 -5.39
CA PRO A 551 -12.38 18.72 -5.93
C PRO A 551 -10.89 18.61 -6.24
N ASP A 552 -10.48 19.21 -7.37
CA ASP A 552 -9.07 19.24 -7.78
C ASP A 552 -8.24 20.08 -6.79
N PRO A 553 -7.25 19.48 -6.10
CA PRO A 553 -6.40 20.15 -5.13
C PRO A 553 -5.17 20.82 -5.75
N SER A 554 -5.02 20.79 -7.07
CA SER A 554 -3.84 21.37 -7.73
C SER A 554 -3.70 22.84 -7.43
N GLU A 555 -2.49 23.29 -7.14
CA GLU A 555 -2.13 24.69 -6.85
C GLU A 555 -2.90 25.34 -5.68
N LYS A 556 -3.45 24.54 -4.75
CA LYS A 556 -4.20 25.04 -3.59
C LYS A 556 -3.38 25.13 -2.30
N ILE A 557 -2.19 24.53 -2.28
CA ILE A 557 -1.26 24.62 -1.15
C ILE A 557 -0.17 25.62 -1.51
N GLU A 558 0.16 26.50 -0.57
CA GLU A 558 1.23 27.48 -0.75
C GLU A 558 2.60 26.77 -0.64
N ILE A 559 3.46 26.95 -1.64
CA ILE A 559 4.87 26.56 -1.62
C ILE A 559 5.66 27.73 -1.00
N LEU A 560 6.50 27.44 -0.02
CA LEU A 560 7.21 28.40 0.82
C LEU A 560 8.57 28.81 0.25
#